data_381811ea065ed0fc523b515270f65d00
#
_entry.id   381811ea065ed0fc523b515270f65d00
#
_cell.length_a   1.000
_cell.length_b   1.000
_cell.length_c   1.000
_cell.angle_alpha   90.00
_cell.angle_beta   90.00
_cell.angle_gamma   90.00
#
_symmetry.space_group_name_H-M   'P 1'
#
loop_
_entity.id
_entity.type
_entity.pdbx_description
1 polymer ?
#
loop_
_entity_poly.entity_id
_entity_poly.type
_entity_poly.pdbx_seq_one_letter_code
_entity_poly.pdbx_strand_id
1 'polypeptide(L)' 'MKYLFILDFEDGKVYRYNINGQIYEDFEDFIVEMGHSLSNVDWMTTDNGKLHTYMDN' A
#
# COMPACT_ATOMS: atom_id res chain seq x y z
N MET A 1 -3.27 -12.92 -1.56
CA MET A 1 -2.58 -11.63 -1.42
C MET A 1 -2.31 -11.37 0.04
N LYS A 2 -1.07 -10.99 0.35
CA LYS A 2 -0.64 -10.85 1.75
C LYS A 2 -0.28 -9.42 2.14
N TYR A 3 0.06 -8.59 1.17
CA TYR A 3 0.55 -7.25 1.44
C TYR A 3 -0.10 -6.26 0.50
N LEU A 4 -0.34 -5.08 1.03
CA LEU A 4 -0.80 -3.93 0.28
C LEU A 4 0.27 -2.86 0.36
N PHE A 5 0.79 -2.44 -0.80
CA PHE A 5 1.72 -1.32 -0.88
C PHE A 5 0.99 -0.09 -1.36
N ILE A 6 1.21 1.01 -0.68
CA ILE A 6 0.62 2.30 -1.04
C ILE A 6 1.75 3.30 -1.26
N LEU A 7 1.76 3.91 -2.44
CA LEU A 7 2.64 5.04 -2.71
C LEU A 7 1.83 6.30 -2.47
N ASP A 8 2.13 6.97 -1.36
CA ASP A 8 1.39 8.15 -0.96
C ASP A 8 2.16 9.39 -1.40
N PHE A 9 1.63 10.07 -2.42
CA PHE A 9 2.30 11.22 -3.02
C PHE A 9 2.21 12.45 -2.13
N GLU A 10 1.21 12.51 -1.27
CA GLU A 10 1.04 13.64 -0.36
C GLU A 10 2.10 13.63 0.73
N ASP A 11 2.38 12.44 1.28
CA ASP A 11 3.41 12.25 2.30
C ASP A 11 4.79 12.02 1.72
N GLY A 12 4.86 11.62 0.45
CA GLY A 12 6.10 11.21 -0.17
C GLY A 12 6.65 9.92 0.40
N LYS A 13 5.78 8.99 0.79
CA LYS A 13 6.17 7.75 1.48
C LYS A 13 5.55 6.54 0.81
N VAL A 14 6.21 5.40 1.02
CA VAL A 14 5.69 4.09 0.64
C VAL A 14 5.26 3.37 1.90
N TYR A 15 4.02 2.93 1.92
CA TYR A 15 3.46 2.20 3.06
C TYR A 15 3.24 0.74 2.67
N ARG A 16 3.57 -0.15 3.59
CA ARG A 16 3.31 -1.57 3.42
C ARG A 16 2.41 -2.03 4.56
N TYR A 17 1.26 -2.57 4.21
CA TYR A 17 0.32 -3.12 5.18
C TYR A 17 0.26 -4.62 5.02
N ASN A 18 0.34 -5.34 6.14
CA ASN A 18 0.15 -6.77 6.15
C ASN A 18 -1.34 -7.07 6.21
N ILE A 19 -1.88 -7.63 5.14
CA ILE A 19 -3.30 -7.93 5.03
C ILE A 19 -3.55 -9.45 5.04
N ASN A 20 -2.55 -10.23 5.40
CA ASN A 20 -2.66 -11.69 5.44
C ASN A 20 -3.76 -12.10 6.43
N GLY A 21 -4.68 -12.93 5.96
CA GLY A 21 -5.82 -13.34 6.77
C GLY A 21 -6.97 -12.35 6.81
N GLN A 22 -6.83 -11.22 6.15
CA GLN A 22 -7.86 -10.20 6.04
C GLN A 22 -8.59 -10.36 4.71
N ILE A 23 -9.90 -10.15 4.74
CA ILE A 23 -10.72 -10.17 3.53
C ILE A 23 -11.30 -8.78 3.36
N TYR A 24 -10.93 -8.12 2.29
CA TYR A 24 -11.45 -6.82 1.94
C TYR A 24 -12.15 -6.93 0.59
N GLU A 25 -13.40 -6.54 0.53
CA GLU A 25 -14.13 -6.46 -0.72
C GLU A 25 -13.64 -5.30 -1.55
N ASP A 26 -13.21 -4.24 -0.88
CA ASP A 26 -12.77 -3.03 -1.54
C ASP A 26 -11.55 -2.47 -0.83
N PHE A 27 -10.38 -2.59 -1.47
CA PHE A 27 -9.14 -2.07 -0.92
C PHE A 27 -9.13 -0.54 -0.88
N GLU A 28 -9.89 0.11 -1.74
CA GLU A 28 -10.00 1.56 -1.72
C GLU A 28 -10.61 2.06 -0.43
N ASP A 29 -11.61 1.35 0.09
CA ASP A 29 -12.20 1.67 1.40
C ASP A 29 -11.17 1.53 2.51
N PHE A 30 -10.36 0.47 2.46
CA PHE A 30 -9.29 0.28 3.44
C PHE A 30 -8.28 1.42 3.38
N ILE A 31 -7.89 1.84 2.19
CA ILE A 31 -6.93 2.93 1.99
C ILE A 31 -7.42 4.23 2.61
N VAL A 32 -8.68 4.55 2.38
CA VAL A 32 -9.30 5.75 2.97
C VAL A 32 -9.37 5.62 4.49
N GLU A 33 -9.69 4.44 4.98
CA GLU A 33 -9.79 4.18 6.41
C GLU A 33 -8.45 4.38 7.12
N MET A 34 -7.36 4.08 6.42
CA MET A 34 -6.01 4.29 6.94
C MET A 34 -5.55 5.75 6.87
N GLY A 35 -6.38 6.64 6.35
CA GLY A 35 -6.09 8.06 6.31
C GLY A 35 -5.45 8.54 5.02
N HIS A 36 -5.42 7.71 4.00
CA HIS A 36 -4.87 8.11 2.71
C HIS A 36 -5.94 8.70 1.80
N SER A 37 -5.54 9.60 0.93
CA SER A 37 -6.42 10.19 -0.08
C SER A 37 -6.27 9.43 -1.38
N LEU A 38 -7.36 8.85 -1.88
CA LEU A 38 -7.32 8.04 -3.11
C LEU A 38 -6.79 8.81 -4.31
N SER A 39 -7.02 10.12 -4.35
CA SER A 39 -6.55 10.93 -5.47
C SER A 39 -5.04 11.17 -5.44
N ASN A 40 -4.39 10.88 -4.31
CA ASN A 40 -2.98 11.15 -4.10
C ASN A 40 -2.14 9.90 -3.85
N VAL A 41 -2.68 8.73 -4.18
CA VAL A 41 -1.95 7.47 -3.97
C VAL A 41 -2.06 6.56 -5.17
N ASP A 42 -1.06 5.72 -5.34
CA ASP A 42 -1.14 4.50 -6.12
C ASP A 42 -0.95 3.32 -5.17
N TRP A 43 -1.52 2.19 -5.51
CA TRP A 43 -1.43 1.02 -4.65
C TRP A 43 -1.42 -0.27 -5.45
N MET A 44 -0.90 -1.32 -4.83
CA MET A 44 -0.97 -2.67 -5.39
C MET A 44 -1.02 -3.69 -4.27
N THR A 45 -1.54 -4.87 -4.59
CA THR A 45 -1.51 -6.02 -3.68
C THR A 45 -0.52 -7.03 -4.22
N THR A 46 0.14 -7.74 -3.31
CA THR A 46 1.16 -8.70 -3.67
C THR A 46 1.29 -9.77 -2.60
N ASP A 47 1.78 -10.94 -2.98
CA ASP A 47 2.14 -12.00 -2.03
C ASP A 47 3.54 -11.78 -1.44
N ASN A 48 4.30 -10.85 -1.99
CA ASN A 48 5.68 -10.58 -1.63
C ASN A 48 5.77 -9.21 -1.00
N GLY A 49 6.16 -9.16 0.27
CA GLY A 49 6.27 -7.91 1.01
C GLY A 49 7.62 -7.24 0.89
N LYS A 50 8.40 -7.59 -0.10
CA LYS A 50 9.75 -7.05 -0.26
C LYS A 50 9.76 -5.77 -1.07
N LEU A 51 10.60 -4.85 -0.66
CA LEU A 51 10.91 -3.63 -1.39
C LEU A 51 12.31 -3.77 -1.96
N HIS A 52 12.43 -3.64 -3.28
CA HIS A 52 13.72 -3.68 -3.95
C HIS A 52 14.17 -2.26 -4.24
N THR A 53 15.38 -1.93 -3.86
CA THR A 53 15.96 -0.62 -4.14
C THR A 53 17.18 -0.79 -5.03
N TYR A 54 17.27 0.10 -6.04
CA TYR A 54 18.43 0.19 -6.89
C TYR A 54 18.98 1.59 -6.77
N MET A 55 20.30 1.74 -6.82
CA MET A 55 20.94 3.03 -6.74
C MET A 55 20.57 3.79 -5.48
N ASP A 56 20.48 3.04 -4.40
CA ASP A 56 20.19 3.60 -3.08
C ASP A 56 21.48 4.20 -2.52
N ASN A 57 21.44 5.49 -2.29
CA ASN A 57 22.61 6.22 -1.80
C ASN A 57 22.49 6.53 -0.32
#